data_803cf9531b95417b339e22acea39609b
#
_entry.id   803cf9531b95417b339e22acea39609b
#
_cell.length_a   1.000
_cell.length_b   1.000
_cell.length_c   1.000
_cell.angle_alpha   90.00
_cell.angle_beta   90.00
_cell.angle_gamma   90.00
#
_symmetry.space_group_name_H-M   'P 1'
#
loop_
_entity.id
_entity.type
_entity.pdbx_description
1 polymer ?
#
loop_
_entity_poly.entity_id
_entity_poly.type
_entity_poly.pdbx_seq_one_letter_code
_entity_poly.pdbx_strand_id
1 'polypeptide(L)'
;QLLESKPGQEVSMSAIAKASGISRQAVYLHFPSRTELMIATSNYVDELKGLPERLAKLETVDSGEALLDTCVEVWCSYIPEIYGIAKAFDLARASDEAMAAAWDNNMACLLDVCKSTVKVLHKEGKLSAKLNQKQAAQLLYSLISFNQWEQLTQECGWSTKQFVQTIQEVCRRSLLS
;
A
#
# COMPACT_ATOMS: atom_id res chain seq x y z
N GLN A 1 6.86 7.90 -13.37
CA GLN A 1 6.87 7.60 -14.83
C GLN A 1 7.80 6.44 -15.17
N LEU A 2 9.14 6.51 -14.88
CA LEU A 2 10.07 5.42 -15.25
C LEU A 2 9.71 4.08 -14.61
N LEU A 3 9.38 4.07 -13.31
CA LEU A 3 8.95 2.87 -12.58
C LEU A 3 7.57 2.37 -13.01
N GLU A 4 6.68 3.26 -13.38
CA GLU A 4 5.33 2.94 -13.89
C GLU A 4 5.39 2.33 -15.29
N SER A 5 6.31 2.81 -16.15
CA SER A 5 6.44 2.32 -17.51
C SER A 5 7.05 0.91 -17.59
N LYS A 6 7.80 0.51 -16.56
CA LYS A 6 8.49 -0.79 -16.48
C LYS A 6 8.50 -1.32 -15.04
N PRO A 7 7.35 -1.72 -14.50
CA PRO A 7 7.30 -2.29 -13.16
C PRO A 7 8.24 -3.49 -13.02
N GLY A 8 8.98 -3.53 -11.91
CA GLY A 8 9.91 -4.62 -11.65
C GLY A 8 11.27 -4.51 -12.33
N GLN A 9 11.52 -3.52 -13.18
CA GLN A 9 12.84 -3.27 -13.73
C GLN A 9 13.62 -2.28 -12.87
N GLU A 10 14.91 -2.54 -12.72
CA GLU A 10 15.79 -1.63 -12.01
C GLU A 10 16.01 -0.34 -12.79
N VAL A 11 15.72 0.81 -12.16
CA VAL A 11 15.96 2.13 -12.76
C VAL A 11 17.26 2.68 -12.20
N SER A 12 18.26 2.88 -13.08
CA SER A 12 19.57 3.41 -12.70
C SER A 12 19.55 4.94 -12.52
N MET A 13 20.46 5.46 -11.69
CA MET A 13 20.69 6.92 -11.53
C MET A 13 20.97 7.63 -12.87
N SER A 14 21.64 6.95 -13.80
CA SER A 14 21.92 7.48 -15.14
C SER A 14 20.65 7.58 -16.00
N ALA A 15 19.74 6.60 -15.90
CA ALA A 15 18.44 6.65 -16.58
C ALA A 15 17.56 7.77 -16.04
N ILE A 16 17.57 7.98 -14.72
CA ILE A 16 16.86 9.06 -14.05
C ILE A 16 17.39 10.42 -14.50
N ALA A 17 18.70 10.63 -14.46
CA ALA A 17 19.37 11.87 -14.90
C ALA A 17 19.00 12.19 -16.37
N LYS A 18 19.07 11.19 -17.26
CA LYS A 18 18.70 11.34 -18.67
C LYS A 18 17.23 11.73 -18.84
N ALA A 19 16.33 11.07 -18.11
CA ALA A 19 14.88 11.36 -18.18
C ALA A 19 14.52 12.73 -17.63
N SER A 20 15.28 13.22 -16.63
CA SER A 20 15.10 14.54 -16.00
C SER A 20 15.83 15.67 -16.74
N GLY A 21 16.60 15.38 -17.79
CA GLY A 21 17.37 16.38 -18.54
C GLY A 21 18.52 17.03 -17.76
N ILE A 22 19.03 16.38 -16.71
CA ILE A 22 20.11 16.89 -15.86
C ILE A 22 21.31 15.92 -15.85
N SER A 23 22.47 16.39 -15.37
CA SER A 23 23.64 15.52 -15.24
C SER A 23 23.49 14.51 -14.10
N ARG A 24 24.16 13.35 -14.22
CA ARG A 24 24.21 12.37 -13.13
C ARG A 24 24.79 12.96 -11.85
N GLN A 25 25.77 13.86 -11.97
CA GLN A 25 26.35 14.60 -10.85
C GLN A 25 25.30 15.45 -10.12
N ALA A 26 24.43 16.16 -10.88
CA ALA A 26 23.35 16.94 -10.30
C ALA A 26 22.36 16.09 -9.52
N VAL A 27 22.03 14.87 -10.00
CA VAL A 27 21.17 13.95 -9.23
C VAL A 27 21.84 13.57 -7.89
N TYR A 28 23.14 13.24 -7.90
CA TYR A 28 23.86 12.87 -6.68
C TYR A 28 24.07 14.02 -5.69
N LEU A 29 24.01 15.28 -6.14
CA LEU A 29 24.02 16.43 -5.23
C LEU A 29 22.74 16.53 -4.38
N HIS A 30 21.60 16.06 -4.93
CA HIS A 30 20.30 16.10 -4.23
C HIS A 30 20.02 14.78 -3.50
N PHE A 31 20.45 13.67 -4.05
CA PHE A 31 20.19 12.32 -3.52
C PHE A 31 21.49 11.52 -3.52
N PRO A 32 22.19 11.44 -2.39
CA PRO A 32 23.47 10.75 -2.26
C PRO A 32 23.46 9.29 -2.69
N SER A 33 22.30 8.64 -2.62
CA SER A 33 22.11 7.25 -3.06
C SER A 33 20.82 7.07 -3.87
N ARG A 34 20.74 5.96 -4.61
CA ARG A 34 19.52 5.53 -5.29
C ARG A 34 18.41 5.27 -4.27
N THR A 35 18.74 4.68 -3.14
CA THR A 35 17.81 4.36 -2.06
C THR A 35 17.15 5.62 -1.50
N GLU A 36 17.91 6.67 -1.21
CA GLU A 36 17.34 7.95 -0.75
C GLU A 36 16.42 8.59 -1.79
N LEU A 37 16.81 8.54 -3.07
CA LEU A 37 15.94 9.01 -4.15
C LEU A 37 14.64 8.21 -4.22
N MET A 38 14.69 6.90 -4.07
CA MET A 38 13.53 6.03 -4.10
C MET A 38 12.57 6.31 -2.92
N ILE A 39 13.12 6.46 -1.71
CA ILE A 39 12.33 6.81 -0.52
C ILE A 39 11.66 8.19 -0.70
N ALA A 40 12.42 9.19 -1.14
CA ALA A 40 11.85 10.52 -1.43
C ALA A 40 10.78 10.46 -2.54
N THR A 41 10.98 9.60 -3.55
CA THR A 41 9.99 9.40 -4.61
C THR A 41 8.72 8.75 -4.06
N SER A 42 8.81 7.78 -3.16
CA SER A 42 7.64 7.16 -2.52
C SER A 42 6.81 8.21 -1.77
N ASN A 43 7.45 8.99 -0.90
CA ASN A 43 6.78 10.04 -0.15
C ASN A 43 6.10 11.08 -1.07
N TYR A 44 6.80 11.49 -2.12
CA TYR A 44 6.24 12.42 -3.12
C TYR A 44 5.04 11.83 -3.87
N VAL A 45 5.08 10.54 -4.21
CA VAL A 45 3.98 9.85 -4.88
C VAL A 45 2.77 9.74 -3.95
N ASP A 46 2.99 9.43 -2.67
CA ASP A 46 1.92 9.38 -1.67
C ASP A 46 1.17 10.72 -1.55
N GLU A 47 1.92 11.84 -1.51
CA GLU A 47 1.33 13.18 -1.55
C GLU A 47 0.61 13.46 -2.88
N LEU A 48 1.26 13.19 -4.01
CA LEU A 48 0.73 13.44 -5.35
C LEU A 48 -0.56 12.65 -5.63
N LYS A 49 -0.66 11.44 -5.08
CA LYS A 49 -1.84 10.56 -5.24
C LYS A 49 -2.89 10.77 -4.14
N GLY A 50 -2.67 11.74 -3.27
CA GLY A 50 -3.63 12.15 -2.24
C GLY A 50 -3.85 11.07 -1.18
N LEU A 51 -2.80 10.33 -0.79
CA LEU A 51 -2.91 9.32 0.27
C LEU A 51 -3.41 9.92 1.60
N PRO A 52 -2.93 11.09 2.06
CA PRO A 52 -3.44 11.71 3.28
C PRO A 52 -4.96 11.99 3.23
N GLU A 53 -5.46 12.53 2.13
CA GLU A 53 -6.88 12.82 1.93
C GLU A 53 -7.73 11.53 1.85
N ARG A 54 -7.17 10.47 1.29
CA ARG A 54 -7.82 9.14 1.27
C ARG A 54 -7.92 8.57 2.67
N LEU A 55 -6.86 8.66 3.47
CA LEU A 55 -6.85 8.18 4.85
C LEU A 55 -7.78 9.01 5.75
N ALA A 56 -7.88 10.32 5.54
CA ALA A 56 -8.81 11.17 6.26
C ALA A 56 -10.29 10.72 6.13
N LYS A 57 -10.67 10.04 5.05
CA LYS A 57 -12.01 9.46 4.89
C LYS A 57 -12.33 8.43 5.98
N LEU A 58 -11.33 7.73 6.51
CA LEU A 58 -11.52 6.74 7.58
C LEU A 58 -12.00 7.38 8.89
N GLU A 59 -11.72 8.67 9.08
CA GLU A 59 -12.12 9.42 10.28
C GLU A 59 -13.56 9.97 10.18
N THR A 60 -14.15 9.95 8.98
CA THR A 60 -15.44 10.57 8.70
C THR A 60 -16.61 9.58 8.64
N VAL A 61 -16.35 8.29 8.83
CA VAL A 61 -17.38 7.25 8.76
C VAL A 61 -18.02 6.99 10.12
N ASP A 62 -19.33 6.71 10.13
CA ASP A 62 -20.15 6.67 11.33
C ASP A 62 -20.26 5.27 11.98
N SER A 63 -19.71 4.23 11.36
CA SER A 63 -19.81 2.86 11.89
C SER A 63 -18.58 2.01 11.56
N GLY A 64 -18.33 0.99 12.38
CA GLY A 64 -17.24 0.03 12.15
C GLY A 64 -17.36 -0.74 10.84
N GLU A 65 -18.58 -1.04 10.38
CA GLU A 65 -18.80 -1.69 9.08
C GLU A 65 -18.43 -0.75 7.93
N ALA A 66 -18.87 0.51 7.98
CA ALA A 66 -18.50 1.51 6.99
C ALA A 66 -16.99 1.79 7.03
N LEU A 67 -16.36 1.76 8.22
CA LEU A 67 -14.92 1.90 8.37
C LEU A 67 -14.17 0.74 7.72
N LEU A 68 -14.63 -0.50 7.88
CA LEU A 68 -14.06 -1.68 7.24
C LEU A 68 -14.13 -1.55 5.71
N ASP A 69 -15.29 -1.21 5.16
CA ASP A 69 -15.48 -1.05 3.73
C ASP A 69 -14.61 0.07 3.15
N THR A 70 -14.55 1.21 3.84
CA THR A 70 -13.74 2.35 3.43
C THR A 70 -12.24 2.03 3.50
N CYS A 71 -11.80 1.32 4.53
CA CYS A 71 -10.41 0.86 4.67
C CYS A 71 -9.99 0.00 3.47
N VAL A 72 -10.82 -1.00 3.11
CA VAL A 72 -10.57 -1.87 1.95
C VAL A 72 -10.58 -1.05 0.66
N GLU A 73 -11.58 -0.18 0.45
CA GLU A 73 -11.69 0.64 -0.75
C GLU A 73 -10.49 1.56 -0.93
N VAL A 74 -10.14 2.33 0.11
CA VAL A 74 -9.03 3.28 0.08
C VAL A 74 -7.74 2.58 -0.30
N TRP A 75 -7.39 1.51 0.39
CA TRP A 75 -6.13 0.83 0.15
C TRP A 75 -6.09 0.05 -1.16
N CYS A 76 -7.10 -0.76 -1.43
CA CYS A 76 -7.15 -1.60 -2.64
C CYS A 76 -7.28 -0.79 -3.93
N SER A 77 -7.87 0.41 -3.90
CA SER A 77 -7.90 1.32 -5.04
C SER A 77 -6.62 2.16 -5.17
N TYR A 78 -5.82 2.27 -4.11
CA TYR A 78 -4.56 3.00 -4.10
C TYR A 78 -3.39 2.19 -4.69
N ILE A 79 -3.32 0.88 -4.41
CA ILE A 79 -2.23 0.01 -4.88
C ILE A 79 -1.94 0.15 -6.38
N PRO A 80 -2.92 0.12 -7.31
CA PRO A 80 -2.63 0.25 -8.74
C PRO A 80 -1.97 1.57 -9.12
N GLU A 81 -2.22 2.64 -8.37
CA GLU A 81 -1.65 3.96 -8.64
C GLU A 81 -0.18 4.09 -8.23
N ILE A 82 0.27 3.23 -7.32
CA ILE A 82 1.64 3.18 -6.80
C ILE A 82 2.38 1.89 -7.20
N TYR A 83 1.76 1.04 -8.03
CA TYR A 83 2.26 -0.30 -8.32
C TYR A 83 3.74 -0.33 -8.73
N GLY A 84 4.14 0.57 -9.63
CA GLY A 84 5.53 0.60 -10.11
C GLY A 84 6.56 0.87 -9.02
N ILE A 85 6.25 1.79 -8.09
CA ILE A 85 7.16 2.10 -6.98
C ILE A 85 7.09 1.01 -5.90
N ALA A 86 5.90 0.52 -5.56
CA ALA A 86 5.74 -0.55 -4.59
C ALA A 86 6.49 -1.82 -5.04
N LYS A 87 6.39 -2.19 -6.32
CA LYS A 87 7.13 -3.33 -6.90
C LYS A 87 8.65 -3.14 -6.85
N ALA A 88 9.13 -1.92 -7.07
CA ALA A 88 10.55 -1.62 -6.98
C ALA A 88 11.08 -1.76 -5.54
N PHE A 89 10.29 -1.36 -4.53
CA PHE A 89 10.63 -1.58 -3.12
C PHE A 89 10.60 -3.07 -2.76
N ASP A 90 9.56 -3.79 -3.14
CA ASP A 90 9.42 -5.22 -2.88
C ASP A 90 10.61 -6.03 -3.40
N LEU A 91 11.07 -5.72 -4.60
CA LEU A 91 12.24 -6.37 -5.19
C LEU A 91 13.57 -5.96 -4.54
N ALA A 92 13.72 -4.68 -4.19
CA ALA A 92 14.97 -4.17 -3.64
C ALA A 92 15.20 -4.55 -2.16
N ARG A 93 14.13 -4.75 -1.38
CA ARG A 93 14.23 -5.04 0.06
C ARG A 93 15.02 -6.30 0.42
N ALA A 94 15.17 -7.23 -0.54
CA ALA A 94 15.97 -8.44 -0.32
C ALA A 94 17.48 -8.19 -0.30
N SER A 95 17.94 -7.06 -0.85
CA SER A 95 19.38 -6.74 -1.03
C SER A 95 19.77 -5.34 -0.53
N ASP A 96 18.83 -4.54 -0.04
CA ASP A 96 19.04 -3.16 0.43
C ASP A 96 18.30 -2.95 1.75
N GLU A 97 19.05 -2.85 2.86
CA GLU A 97 18.52 -2.73 4.21
C GLU A 97 17.67 -1.44 4.40
N ALA A 98 18.04 -0.33 3.77
CA ALA A 98 17.28 0.91 3.89
C ALA A 98 15.95 0.83 3.12
N MET A 99 15.92 0.14 1.98
CA MET A 99 14.68 -0.17 1.26
C MET A 99 13.80 -1.14 2.05
N ALA A 100 14.40 -2.15 2.69
CA ALA A 100 13.67 -3.05 3.57
C ALA A 100 13.04 -2.29 4.74
N ALA A 101 13.80 -1.44 5.43
CA ALA A 101 13.30 -0.63 6.54
C ALA A 101 12.16 0.31 6.12
N ALA A 102 12.27 0.96 4.95
CA ALA A 102 11.23 1.82 4.43
C ALA A 102 9.95 1.02 4.08
N TRP A 103 10.10 -0.14 3.45
CA TRP A 103 8.98 -1.05 3.19
C TRP A 103 8.29 -1.49 4.48
N ASP A 104 9.06 -1.96 5.47
CA ASP A 104 8.54 -2.44 6.74
C ASP A 104 7.81 -1.34 7.51
N ASN A 105 8.31 -0.10 7.46
CA ASN A 105 7.64 1.04 8.06
C ASN A 105 6.27 1.31 7.41
N ASN A 106 6.19 1.30 6.08
CA ASN A 106 4.93 1.49 5.37
C ASN A 106 3.92 0.36 5.69
N MET A 107 4.41 -0.88 5.75
CA MET A 107 3.57 -2.03 6.10
C MET A 107 3.11 -2.00 7.55
N ALA A 108 3.94 -1.50 8.47
CA ALA A 108 3.55 -1.28 9.87
C ALA A 108 2.43 -0.24 9.99
N CYS A 109 2.51 0.87 9.25
CA CYS A 109 1.45 1.87 9.20
C CYS A 109 0.13 1.27 8.70
N LEU A 110 0.15 0.46 7.64
CA LEU A 110 -1.04 -0.23 7.15
C LEU A 110 -1.62 -1.19 8.20
N LEU A 111 -0.76 -1.96 8.87
CA LEU A 111 -1.21 -2.86 9.93
C LEU A 111 -1.85 -2.09 11.10
N ASP A 112 -1.37 -0.89 11.43
CA ASP A 112 -1.94 -0.06 12.49
C ASP A 112 -3.32 0.50 12.09
N VAL A 113 -3.54 0.82 10.82
CA VAL A 113 -4.87 1.14 10.27
C VAL A 113 -5.81 -0.06 10.43
N CYS A 114 -5.36 -1.27 10.08
CA CYS A 114 -6.14 -2.49 10.25
C CYS A 114 -6.49 -2.76 11.73
N LYS A 115 -5.55 -2.57 12.66
CA LYS A 115 -5.79 -2.70 14.10
C LYS A 115 -6.84 -1.69 14.60
N SER A 116 -6.75 -0.45 14.13
CA SER A 116 -7.69 0.62 14.49
C SER A 116 -9.10 0.29 13.99
N THR A 117 -9.24 -0.17 12.75
CA THR A 117 -10.51 -0.61 12.15
C THR A 117 -11.14 -1.75 12.97
N VAL A 118 -10.37 -2.79 13.27
CA VAL A 118 -10.85 -3.94 14.05
C VAL A 118 -11.20 -3.56 15.49
N LYS A 119 -10.48 -2.62 16.09
CA LYS A 119 -10.79 -2.10 17.44
C LYS A 119 -12.17 -1.42 17.48
N VAL A 120 -12.54 -0.67 16.45
CA VAL A 120 -13.88 -0.07 16.33
C VAL A 120 -14.94 -1.16 16.20
N LEU A 121 -14.77 -2.13 15.31
CA LEU A 121 -15.68 -3.27 15.14
C LEU A 121 -15.90 -4.03 16.47
N HIS A 122 -14.83 -4.27 17.21
CA HIS A 122 -14.91 -4.94 18.51
C HIS A 122 -15.69 -4.11 19.54
N LYS A 123 -15.41 -2.79 19.61
CA LYS A 123 -16.10 -1.87 20.51
C LYS A 123 -17.61 -1.81 20.25
N GLU A 124 -18.01 -1.92 18.98
CA GLU A 124 -19.42 -1.94 18.55
C GLU A 124 -20.08 -3.33 18.73
N GLY A 125 -19.34 -4.35 19.14
CA GLY A 125 -19.84 -5.73 19.26
C GLY A 125 -20.11 -6.41 17.92
N LYS A 126 -19.53 -5.88 16.82
CA LYS A 126 -19.74 -6.38 15.45
C LYS A 126 -18.61 -7.30 14.97
N LEU A 127 -17.53 -7.42 15.72
CA LEU A 127 -16.44 -8.32 15.37
C LEU A 127 -16.87 -9.78 15.58
N SER A 128 -16.62 -10.63 14.58
CA SER A 128 -16.87 -12.07 14.65
C SER A 128 -16.21 -12.71 15.87
N ALA A 129 -16.96 -13.46 16.65
CA ALA A 129 -16.46 -14.19 17.83
C ALA A 129 -15.44 -15.30 17.48
N LYS A 130 -15.29 -15.64 16.21
CA LYS A 130 -14.33 -16.66 15.74
C LYS A 130 -12.88 -16.20 15.76
N LEU A 131 -12.65 -14.89 15.85
CA LEU A 131 -11.33 -14.26 15.78
C LEU A 131 -11.12 -13.32 16.98
N ASN A 132 -9.95 -13.37 17.58
CA ASN A 132 -9.55 -12.28 18.46
C ASN A 132 -9.11 -11.05 17.62
N GLN A 133 -9.04 -9.87 18.26
CA GLN A 133 -8.71 -8.61 17.57
C GLN A 133 -7.38 -8.67 16.80
N LYS A 134 -6.36 -9.36 17.35
CA LYS A 134 -5.05 -9.53 16.69
C LYS A 134 -5.19 -10.35 15.41
N GLN A 135 -5.88 -11.48 15.49
CA GLN A 135 -6.11 -12.34 14.33
C GLN A 135 -6.92 -11.63 13.25
N ALA A 136 -7.97 -10.92 13.64
CA ALA A 136 -8.80 -10.16 12.72
C ALA A 136 -8.02 -9.04 11.99
N ALA A 137 -7.18 -8.29 12.71
CA ALA A 137 -6.33 -7.26 12.11
C ALA A 137 -5.29 -7.85 11.15
N GLN A 138 -4.69 -8.97 11.50
CA GLN A 138 -3.73 -9.67 10.64
C GLN A 138 -4.40 -10.26 9.39
N LEU A 139 -5.63 -10.78 9.53
CA LEU A 139 -6.41 -11.27 8.38
C LEU A 139 -6.77 -10.12 7.43
N LEU A 140 -7.30 -9.00 7.96
CA LEU A 140 -7.58 -7.81 7.15
C LEU A 140 -6.33 -7.33 6.41
N TYR A 141 -5.23 -7.16 7.13
CA TYR A 141 -3.94 -6.77 6.56
C TYR A 141 -3.48 -7.70 5.41
N SER A 142 -3.64 -9.02 5.57
CA SER A 142 -3.29 -10.00 4.54
C SER A 142 -4.19 -9.87 3.30
N LEU A 143 -5.49 -9.71 3.51
CA LEU A 143 -6.48 -9.61 2.42
C LEU A 143 -6.30 -8.35 1.56
N ILE A 144 -5.86 -7.23 2.15
CA ILE A 144 -5.61 -5.97 1.44
C ILE A 144 -4.13 -5.76 1.07
N SER A 145 -3.30 -6.80 1.18
CA SER A 145 -1.86 -6.70 0.91
C SER A 145 -1.55 -6.44 -0.56
N PHE A 146 -0.40 -5.80 -0.80
CA PHE A 146 0.16 -5.62 -2.13
C PHE A 146 0.28 -6.96 -2.89
N ASN A 147 0.78 -8.02 -2.23
CA ASN A 147 0.96 -9.33 -2.84
C ASN A 147 -0.37 -9.96 -3.26
N GLN A 148 -1.42 -9.84 -2.43
CA GLN A 148 -2.75 -10.33 -2.76
C GLN A 148 -3.33 -9.60 -3.97
N TRP A 149 -3.16 -8.27 -4.02
CA TRP A 149 -3.57 -7.47 -5.16
C TRP A 149 -2.80 -7.86 -6.42
N GLU A 150 -1.48 -7.95 -6.35
CA GLU A 150 -0.63 -8.31 -7.50
C GLU A 150 -1.03 -9.67 -8.08
N GLN A 151 -1.19 -10.68 -7.24
CA GLN A 151 -1.56 -12.02 -7.67
C GLN A 151 -2.91 -12.04 -8.38
N LEU A 152 -3.92 -11.42 -7.80
CA LEU A 152 -5.27 -11.48 -8.38
C LEU A 152 -5.41 -10.58 -9.62
N THR A 153 -4.76 -9.41 -9.66
CA THR A 153 -4.93 -8.49 -10.78
C THR A 153 -3.92 -8.71 -11.90
N GLN A 154 -2.64 -8.94 -11.58
CA GLN A 154 -1.60 -9.05 -12.59
C GLN A 154 -1.45 -10.49 -13.13
N GLU A 155 -1.64 -11.51 -12.27
CA GLU A 155 -1.49 -12.91 -12.68
C GLU A 155 -2.83 -13.53 -13.08
N CYS A 156 -3.92 -13.27 -12.31
CA CYS A 156 -5.24 -13.83 -12.57
C CYS A 156 -6.15 -12.95 -13.44
N GLY A 157 -5.73 -11.73 -13.79
CA GLY A 157 -6.43 -10.84 -14.70
C GLY A 157 -7.68 -10.16 -14.15
N TRP A 158 -7.81 -10.04 -12.83
CA TRP A 158 -8.93 -9.33 -12.23
C TRP A 158 -8.83 -7.82 -12.47
N SER A 159 -9.97 -7.17 -12.70
CA SER A 159 -10.02 -5.72 -12.65
C SER A 159 -9.88 -5.20 -11.22
N THR A 160 -9.35 -3.99 -11.04
CA THR A 160 -9.30 -3.33 -9.72
C THR A 160 -10.68 -3.28 -9.06
N LYS A 161 -11.73 -2.97 -9.82
CA LYS A 161 -13.10 -2.95 -9.31
C LYS A 161 -13.55 -4.32 -8.77
N GLN A 162 -13.27 -5.39 -9.52
CA GLN A 162 -13.58 -6.75 -9.10
C GLN A 162 -12.81 -7.11 -7.83
N PHE A 163 -11.53 -6.76 -7.76
CA PHE A 163 -10.70 -6.99 -6.58
C PHE A 163 -11.29 -6.29 -5.35
N VAL A 164 -11.53 -4.97 -5.41
CA VAL A 164 -12.10 -4.20 -4.30
C VAL A 164 -13.41 -4.81 -3.81
N GLN A 165 -14.37 -5.05 -4.71
CA GLN A 165 -15.67 -5.58 -4.34
C GLN A 165 -15.59 -6.96 -3.70
N THR A 166 -14.76 -7.84 -4.25
CA THR A 166 -14.58 -9.20 -3.70
C THR A 166 -13.91 -9.16 -2.34
N ILE A 167 -12.85 -8.35 -2.17
CA ILE A 167 -12.16 -8.24 -0.88
C ILE A 167 -13.08 -7.63 0.19
N GLN A 168 -13.88 -6.60 -0.14
CA GLN A 168 -14.89 -6.07 0.78
C GLN A 168 -15.86 -7.18 1.25
N GLU A 169 -16.39 -7.97 0.33
CA GLU A 169 -17.31 -9.06 0.66
C GLU A 169 -16.62 -10.15 1.51
N VAL A 170 -15.41 -10.55 1.18
CA VAL A 170 -14.63 -11.51 1.97
C VAL A 170 -14.36 -10.96 3.38
N CYS A 171 -13.98 -9.70 3.49
CA CYS A 171 -13.74 -9.06 4.79
C CYS A 171 -15.03 -9.04 5.64
N ARG A 172 -16.16 -8.64 5.07
CA ARG A 172 -17.46 -8.65 5.79
C ARG A 172 -17.80 -10.05 6.30
N ARG A 173 -17.76 -11.08 5.44
CA ARG A 173 -18.07 -12.46 5.81
C ARG A 173 -17.12 -13.06 6.84
N SER A 174 -15.87 -12.64 6.84
CA SER A 174 -14.86 -13.21 7.73
C SER A 174 -14.74 -12.48 9.07
N LEU A 175 -14.94 -11.17 9.07
CA LEU A 175 -14.66 -10.30 10.21
C LEU A 175 -15.92 -9.85 10.97
N LEU A 176 -17.09 -9.85 10.32
CA LEU A 176 -18.34 -9.44 10.98
C LEU A 176 -19.07 -10.62 11.58
N SER A 177 -19.86 -10.33 12.64
CA SER A 177 -20.73 -11.29 13.33
C SER A 177 -22.06 -11.49 12.63
#